data_e9e3545857f938ecdc159ff4b84f5169
#
_entry.id   e9e3545857f938ecdc159ff4b84f5169
#
_cell.length_a   1.000
_cell.length_b   1.000
_cell.length_c   1.000
_cell.angle_alpha   90.00
_cell.angle_beta   90.00
_cell.angle_gamma   90.00
#
_symmetry.space_group_name_H-M   'P 1'
#
loop_
_entity.id
_entity.type
_entity.pdbx_description
1 polymer ?
#
loop_
_entity_poly.entity_id
_entity_poly.type
_entity_poly.pdbx_seq_one_letter_code
_entity_poly.pdbx_strand_id
1 'polypeptide(L)'
;MAPRHPDPADSEPGEATGAALAAHLSARATEFLRALRLHRETGNGASGADGPAKAARALRRSARRVSAGLYTFRGLLDPDWADETRAELAWVSGTLGLEHACAARLDRLLLALHRLSGTTAAPPTVPAPAKAPTTAPPAVPLTIGAARAAALLDRRLTLARARAHSGALEALSSARFHALADRIAVLAGDVPLAPGAAGADLGPYAAAAEDRLSSAVAALPLVTAGHPYNAQALADGLSPDPAPRPQDGPWHQVRLLLRLHRYAREVPCGAAAPAEDPRLRAAGHALNRHRDAAEAAVAAAQAARTARIAPATAYALGVLHADQRHEVEAARFAFQQTWQRRTVPAR
;
A
#
# COMPACT_ATOMS: atom_id res chain seq x y z
N MET A 1 -17.91 39.17 -47.50
CA MET A 1 -17.54 37.79 -47.19
C MET A 1 -16.92 37.82 -45.81
N ALA A 2 -17.67 37.42 -44.80
CA ALA A 2 -17.18 37.33 -43.40
C ALA A 2 -16.53 35.97 -43.19
N PRO A 3 -15.38 35.88 -42.48
CA PRO A 3 -14.76 34.60 -42.19
C PRO A 3 -15.65 33.83 -41.18
N ARG A 4 -16.00 32.59 -41.53
CA ARG A 4 -16.67 31.63 -40.59
C ARG A 4 -15.69 31.30 -39.49
N HIS A 5 -16.09 31.55 -38.23
CA HIS A 5 -15.49 30.94 -37.05
C HIS A 5 -15.71 29.43 -37.13
N PRO A 6 -14.71 28.60 -36.86
CA PRO A 6 -14.93 27.16 -36.71
C PRO A 6 -15.78 26.94 -35.47
N ASP A 7 -16.84 26.16 -35.63
CA ASP A 7 -17.72 25.69 -34.50
C ASP A 7 -16.89 24.80 -33.56
N PRO A 8 -17.03 24.96 -32.23
CA PRO A 8 -16.31 24.13 -31.26
C PRO A 8 -16.91 22.71 -31.08
N ALA A 9 -17.80 22.26 -32.00
CA ALA A 9 -18.56 21.02 -31.88
C ALA A 9 -17.95 19.78 -32.54
N ASP A 10 -16.83 19.88 -33.25
CA ASP A 10 -16.18 18.76 -33.93
C ASP A 10 -14.89 18.26 -33.21
N SER A 11 -14.87 18.33 -31.90
CA SER A 11 -13.87 17.55 -31.14
C SER A 11 -14.39 16.11 -31.04
N GLU A 12 -13.87 15.24 -31.89
CA GLU A 12 -13.96 13.77 -31.76
C GLU A 12 -13.68 13.36 -30.31
N PRO A 13 -14.25 12.25 -29.77
CA PRO A 13 -14.00 11.81 -28.41
C PRO A 13 -12.50 11.57 -28.23
N GLY A 14 -11.85 12.54 -27.56
CA GLY A 14 -10.46 12.89 -27.65
C GLY A 14 -9.50 11.70 -27.58
N GLU A 15 -8.68 11.58 -28.57
CA GLU A 15 -7.41 10.89 -28.47
C GLU A 15 -6.70 11.37 -27.19
N ALA A 16 -6.30 10.43 -26.36
CA ALA A 16 -5.60 10.73 -25.11
C ALA A 16 -4.20 11.25 -25.44
N THR A 17 -4.07 12.56 -25.47
CA THR A 17 -2.87 13.28 -25.93
C THR A 17 -2.00 13.74 -24.76
N GLY A 18 -0.76 14.16 -25.08
CA GLY A 18 0.12 14.77 -24.09
C GLY A 18 -0.46 16.02 -23.43
N ALA A 19 -1.35 16.74 -24.12
CA ALA A 19 -2.10 17.85 -23.51
C ALA A 19 -3.06 17.34 -22.41
N ALA A 20 -3.71 16.19 -22.61
CA ALA A 20 -4.53 15.57 -21.60
C ALA A 20 -3.68 15.08 -20.40
N LEU A 21 -2.47 14.58 -20.66
CA LEU A 21 -1.50 14.26 -19.61
C LEU A 21 -1.13 15.50 -18.79
N ALA A 22 -0.84 16.63 -19.44
CA ALA A 22 -0.51 17.87 -18.76
C ALA A 22 -1.67 18.32 -17.85
N ALA A 23 -2.89 18.33 -18.35
CA ALA A 23 -4.08 18.66 -17.58
C ALA A 23 -4.26 17.72 -16.37
N HIS A 24 -4.06 16.42 -16.57
CA HIS A 24 -4.12 15.43 -15.50
C HIS A 24 -3.05 15.67 -14.42
N LEU A 25 -1.79 15.85 -14.82
CA LEU A 25 -0.69 16.08 -13.87
C LEU A 25 -0.88 17.38 -13.10
N SER A 26 -1.31 18.48 -13.75
CA SER A 26 -1.65 19.75 -13.10
C SER A 26 -2.76 19.56 -12.06
N ALA A 27 -3.83 18.83 -12.40
CA ALA A 27 -4.91 18.51 -11.45
C ALA A 27 -4.41 17.69 -10.25
N ARG A 28 -3.53 16.69 -10.47
CA ARG A 28 -2.94 15.87 -9.38
C ARG A 28 -1.97 16.69 -8.51
N ALA A 29 -1.20 17.59 -9.10
CA ALA A 29 -0.36 18.54 -8.37
C ALA A 29 -1.20 19.48 -7.49
N THR A 30 -2.29 20.01 -8.03
CA THR A 30 -3.26 20.80 -7.26
C THR A 30 -3.87 20.03 -6.09
N GLU A 31 -4.21 18.74 -6.28
CA GLU A 31 -4.65 17.88 -5.18
C GLU A 31 -3.59 17.71 -4.10
N PHE A 32 -2.32 17.57 -4.50
CA PHE A 32 -1.21 17.49 -3.55
C PHE A 32 -1.12 18.76 -2.70
N LEU A 33 -1.17 19.93 -3.32
CA LEU A 33 -1.10 21.22 -2.61
C LEU A 33 -2.30 21.43 -1.67
N ARG A 34 -3.50 21.03 -2.09
CA ARG A 34 -4.70 21.04 -1.21
C ARG A 34 -4.54 20.10 -0.02
N ALA A 35 -4.04 18.89 -0.25
CA ALA A 35 -3.78 17.91 0.81
C ALA A 35 -2.69 18.41 1.78
N LEU A 36 -1.66 19.10 1.27
CA LEU A 36 -0.63 19.73 2.09
C LEU A 36 -1.20 20.84 2.96
N ARG A 37 -2.03 21.73 2.38
CA ARG A 37 -2.73 22.77 3.13
C ARG A 37 -3.57 22.18 4.25
N LEU A 38 -4.40 21.20 3.93
CA LEU A 38 -5.24 20.52 4.92
C LEU A 38 -4.39 19.89 6.04
N HIS A 39 -3.25 19.30 5.69
CA HIS A 39 -2.35 18.70 6.68
C HIS A 39 -1.76 19.75 7.63
N ARG A 40 -1.38 20.92 7.12
CA ARG A 40 -0.89 22.04 7.95
C ARG A 40 -2.00 22.60 8.87
N GLU A 41 -3.20 22.76 8.35
CA GLU A 41 -4.35 23.26 9.11
C GLU A 41 -4.77 22.29 10.23
N THR A 42 -4.79 20.99 9.96
CA THR A 42 -5.14 19.97 10.96
C THR A 42 -4.05 19.73 11.99
N GLY A 43 -2.78 20.01 11.66
CA GLY A 43 -1.65 19.92 12.60
C GLY A 43 -1.62 21.06 13.62
N ASN A 44 -2.22 22.22 13.29
CA ASN A 44 -2.17 23.43 14.10
C ASN A 44 -3.39 23.66 15.04
N GLY A 45 -4.40 22.80 15.03
CA GLY A 45 -5.55 23.05 15.91
C GLY A 45 -6.63 21.97 15.87
N ALA A 46 -7.43 21.99 16.87
CA ALA A 46 -8.80 21.54 17.16
C ALA A 46 -9.50 20.43 16.34
N SER A 47 -8.89 19.83 15.35
CA SER A 47 -9.44 18.66 14.65
C SER A 47 -9.22 17.42 15.50
N GLY A 48 -10.29 16.66 15.79
CA GLY A 48 -10.21 15.41 16.56
C GLY A 48 -9.08 14.48 16.08
N ALA A 49 -8.65 13.56 16.91
CA ALA A 49 -7.46 12.69 16.75
C ALA A 49 -7.29 12.03 15.35
N ASP A 50 -8.37 11.87 14.59
CA ASP A 50 -8.37 11.29 13.23
C ASP A 50 -8.04 12.29 12.10
N GLY A 51 -8.16 13.59 12.34
CA GLY A 51 -7.97 14.64 11.33
C GLY A 51 -6.57 14.63 10.71
N PRO A 52 -5.50 14.75 11.53
CA PRO A 52 -4.12 14.74 11.03
C PRO A 52 -3.76 13.45 10.30
N ALA A 53 -4.21 12.30 10.79
CA ALA A 53 -3.94 11.00 10.15
C ALA A 53 -4.64 10.88 8.78
N LYS A 54 -5.85 11.42 8.63
CA LYS A 54 -6.56 11.47 7.33
C LYS A 54 -5.86 12.40 6.35
N ALA A 55 -5.42 13.57 6.82
CA ALA A 55 -4.69 14.55 6.02
C ALA A 55 -3.33 13.99 5.53
N ALA A 56 -2.55 13.36 6.40
CA ALA A 56 -1.29 12.70 6.03
C ALA A 56 -1.51 11.58 5.00
N ARG A 57 -2.58 10.79 5.15
CA ARG A 57 -2.95 9.77 4.16
C ARG A 57 -3.36 10.36 2.81
N ALA A 58 -4.06 11.48 2.80
CA ALA A 58 -4.43 12.20 1.57
C ALA A 58 -3.19 12.74 0.86
N LEU A 59 -2.29 13.41 1.59
CA LEU A 59 -1.02 13.92 1.07
C LEU A 59 -0.14 12.80 0.49
N ARG A 60 -0.01 11.69 1.21
CA ARG A 60 0.70 10.51 0.73
C ARG A 60 0.08 9.90 -0.53
N ARG A 61 -1.24 9.91 -0.63
CA ARG A 61 -1.96 9.39 -1.81
C ARG A 61 -1.73 10.25 -3.03
N SER A 62 -1.84 11.58 -2.90
CA SER A 62 -1.58 12.51 -4.00
C SER A 62 -0.11 12.46 -4.44
N ALA A 63 0.86 12.42 -3.51
CA ALA A 63 2.27 12.23 -3.83
C ALA A 63 2.52 10.98 -4.71
N ARG A 64 1.87 9.86 -4.38
CA ARG A 64 2.00 8.62 -5.14
C ARG A 64 1.36 8.70 -6.53
N ARG A 65 0.25 9.42 -6.68
CA ARG A 65 -0.41 9.61 -7.98
C ARG A 65 0.46 10.45 -8.91
N VAL A 66 0.98 11.57 -8.40
CA VAL A 66 1.92 12.40 -9.18
C VAL A 66 3.14 11.58 -9.56
N SER A 67 3.80 10.93 -8.60
CA SER A 67 4.99 10.09 -8.87
C SER A 67 4.73 8.98 -9.88
N ALA A 68 3.54 8.38 -9.87
CA ALA A 68 3.18 7.34 -10.83
C ALA A 68 2.98 7.90 -12.25
N GLY A 69 2.33 9.06 -12.40
CA GLY A 69 2.20 9.75 -13.69
C GLY A 69 3.56 10.11 -14.28
N LEU A 70 4.44 10.72 -13.48
CA LEU A 70 5.81 11.05 -13.88
C LEU A 70 6.62 9.81 -14.32
N TYR A 71 6.40 8.67 -13.67
CA TYR A 71 7.07 7.41 -14.03
C TYR A 71 6.53 6.84 -15.34
N THR A 72 5.22 6.71 -15.45
CA THR A 72 4.59 6.03 -16.59
C THR A 72 4.79 6.78 -17.89
N PHE A 73 4.70 8.11 -17.82
CA PHE A 73 4.77 8.99 -18.99
C PHE A 73 6.10 9.76 -19.08
N ARG A 74 7.17 9.22 -18.47
CA ARG A 74 8.50 9.85 -18.42
C ARG A 74 9.01 10.29 -19.80
N GLY A 75 8.72 9.50 -20.85
CA GLY A 75 9.16 9.82 -22.21
C GLY A 75 8.48 11.04 -22.85
N LEU A 76 7.41 11.56 -22.23
CA LEU A 76 6.70 12.77 -22.67
C LEU A 76 7.03 13.99 -21.79
N LEU A 77 7.91 13.85 -20.82
CA LEU A 77 8.30 14.88 -19.86
C LEU A 77 9.80 15.14 -19.96
N ASP A 78 10.23 16.27 -19.41
CA ASP A 78 11.65 16.46 -19.13
C ASP A 78 12.12 15.32 -18.20
N PRO A 79 13.06 14.46 -18.65
CA PRO A 79 13.40 13.23 -17.94
C PRO A 79 14.15 13.49 -16.62
N ASP A 80 15.01 14.50 -16.58
CA ASP A 80 15.82 14.80 -15.41
C ASP A 80 14.95 15.41 -14.32
N TRP A 81 14.11 16.37 -14.68
CA TRP A 81 13.13 16.96 -13.78
C TRP A 81 12.15 15.93 -13.24
N ALA A 82 11.65 15.04 -14.09
CA ALA A 82 10.72 13.99 -13.69
C ALA A 82 11.34 13.00 -12.70
N ASP A 83 12.57 12.55 -12.94
CA ASP A 83 13.27 11.60 -12.08
C ASP A 83 13.63 12.20 -10.72
N GLU A 84 14.12 13.44 -10.67
CA GLU A 84 14.37 14.15 -9.43
C GLU A 84 13.09 14.34 -8.60
N THR A 85 12.03 14.84 -9.26
CA THR A 85 10.74 15.06 -8.58
C THR A 85 10.15 13.75 -8.05
N ARG A 86 10.29 12.66 -8.80
CA ARG A 86 9.87 11.32 -8.35
C ARG A 86 10.64 10.83 -7.13
N ALA A 87 11.95 11.05 -7.09
CA ALA A 87 12.77 10.66 -5.93
C ALA A 87 12.31 11.39 -4.66
N GLU A 88 12.03 12.68 -4.75
CA GLU A 88 11.53 13.48 -3.64
C GLU A 88 10.11 13.07 -3.20
N LEU A 89 9.22 12.80 -4.14
CA LEU A 89 7.87 12.28 -3.85
C LEU A 89 7.90 10.89 -3.19
N ALA A 90 8.83 10.04 -3.60
CA ALA A 90 9.03 8.72 -2.99
C ALA A 90 9.52 8.85 -1.54
N TRP A 91 10.49 9.73 -1.29
CA TRP A 91 10.98 10.04 0.05
C TRP A 91 9.85 10.53 0.97
N VAL A 92 9.10 11.57 0.58
CA VAL A 92 7.98 12.10 1.37
C VAL A 92 6.91 11.03 1.60
N SER A 93 6.50 10.31 0.55
CA SER A 93 5.50 9.24 0.66
C SER A 93 5.96 8.10 1.58
N GLY A 94 7.24 7.79 1.60
CA GLY A 94 7.85 6.81 2.51
C GLY A 94 7.76 7.30 3.95
N THR A 95 8.28 8.48 4.22
CA THR A 95 8.34 9.10 5.56
C THR A 95 6.95 9.24 6.18
N LEU A 96 6.00 9.84 5.47
CA LEU A 96 4.60 9.97 5.92
C LEU A 96 3.87 8.63 6.09
N GLY A 97 4.41 7.55 5.52
CA GLY A 97 3.84 6.23 5.64
C GLY A 97 4.21 5.47 6.90
N LEU A 98 5.34 5.80 7.52
CA LEU A 98 5.94 4.99 8.59
C LEU A 98 5.09 4.96 9.87
N GLU A 99 4.57 6.10 10.28
CA GLU A 99 3.73 6.19 11.50
C GLU A 99 2.52 5.27 11.39
N HIS A 100 1.76 5.40 10.29
CA HIS A 100 0.58 4.59 10.06
C HIS A 100 0.92 3.10 9.89
N ALA A 101 2.06 2.78 9.25
CA ALA A 101 2.52 1.41 9.11
C ALA A 101 2.85 0.77 10.47
N CYS A 102 3.47 1.52 11.38
CA CYS A 102 3.74 1.04 12.74
C CYS A 102 2.44 0.78 13.52
N ALA A 103 1.48 1.71 13.46
CA ALA A 103 0.18 1.55 14.12
C ALA A 103 -0.59 0.33 13.57
N ALA A 104 -0.77 0.25 12.26
CA ALA A 104 -1.49 -0.86 11.62
C ALA A 104 -0.82 -2.22 11.86
N ARG A 105 0.52 -2.25 11.94
CA ARG A 105 1.27 -3.47 12.28
C ARG A 105 1.04 -3.89 13.72
N LEU A 106 1.03 -2.95 14.65
CA LEU A 106 0.73 -3.22 16.05
C LEU A 106 -0.67 -3.79 16.21
N ASP A 107 -1.68 -3.12 15.66
CA ASP A 107 -3.08 -3.58 15.71
C ASP A 107 -3.24 -4.98 15.14
N ARG A 108 -2.60 -5.26 13.99
CA ARG A 108 -2.61 -6.58 13.37
C ARG A 108 -2.01 -7.67 14.27
N LEU A 109 -0.84 -7.40 14.86
CA LEU A 109 -0.13 -8.37 15.71
C LEU A 109 -0.86 -8.61 17.02
N LEU A 110 -1.43 -7.58 17.65
CA LEU A 110 -2.23 -7.73 18.87
C LEU A 110 -3.50 -8.52 18.61
N LEU A 111 -4.20 -8.25 17.50
CA LEU A 111 -5.38 -9.02 17.10
C LEU A 111 -5.04 -10.48 16.83
N ALA A 112 -3.92 -10.77 16.18
CA ALA A 112 -3.46 -12.13 15.94
C ALA A 112 -3.11 -12.86 17.23
N LEU A 113 -2.38 -12.21 18.16
CA LEU A 113 -2.08 -12.78 19.48
C LEU A 113 -3.36 -13.09 20.28
N HIS A 114 -4.32 -12.17 20.25
CA HIS A 114 -5.61 -12.38 20.92
C HIS A 114 -6.34 -13.62 20.37
N ARG A 115 -6.41 -13.73 19.05
CA ARG A 115 -6.98 -14.90 18.36
C ARG A 115 -6.26 -16.20 18.73
N LEU A 116 -4.92 -16.22 18.71
CA LEU A 116 -4.09 -17.38 18.99
C LEU A 116 -4.12 -17.81 20.47
N SER A 117 -4.35 -16.88 21.40
CA SER A 117 -4.47 -17.19 22.83
C SER A 117 -5.82 -17.75 23.24
N GLY A 118 -6.77 -17.90 22.31
CA GLY A 118 -8.09 -18.46 22.60
C GLY A 118 -9.00 -17.53 23.41
N THR A 119 -8.62 -16.27 23.60
CA THR A 119 -9.42 -15.26 24.30
C THR A 119 -10.50 -14.64 23.41
N THR A 120 -11.02 -15.35 22.44
CA THR A 120 -12.22 -14.91 21.73
C THR A 120 -13.36 -14.90 22.73
N ALA A 121 -13.76 -13.71 23.19
CA ALA A 121 -15.08 -13.52 23.78
C ALA A 121 -16.08 -13.94 22.70
N ALA A 122 -16.70 -15.11 22.87
CA ALA A 122 -17.86 -15.48 22.10
C ALA A 122 -18.90 -14.38 22.32
N PRO A 123 -19.61 -13.89 21.27
CA PRO A 123 -20.74 -13.02 21.49
C PRO A 123 -21.74 -13.77 22.40
N PRO A 124 -22.46 -13.08 23.32
CA PRO A 124 -23.40 -13.73 24.22
C PRO A 124 -24.55 -14.29 23.39
N THR A 125 -24.50 -15.57 23.08
CA THR A 125 -25.60 -16.31 22.47
C THR A 125 -26.09 -17.37 23.46
N VAL A 126 -27.28 -17.11 23.98
CA VAL A 126 -28.30 -18.04 24.52
C VAL A 126 -27.79 -19.13 25.50
N PRO A 127 -28.38 -19.24 26.68
CA PRO A 127 -28.02 -20.30 27.64
C PRO A 127 -28.48 -21.66 27.11
N ALA A 128 -27.53 -22.53 26.79
CA ALA A 128 -27.76 -23.95 26.58
C ALA A 128 -27.57 -24.72 27.91
N PRO A 129 -28.36 -25.78 28.15
CA PRO A 129 -28.40 -26.45 29.45
C PRO A 129 -27.11 -27.18 29.78
N ALA A 130 -26.71 -27.04 31.04
CA ALA A 130 -25.60 -27.73 31.64
C ALA A 130 -25.70 -29.26 31.51
N LYS A 131 -24.65 -29.89 30.93
CA LYS A 131 -24.08 -31.19 31.39
C LYS A 131 -23.09 -31.72 30.39
N ALA A 132 -21.79 -31.57 30.70
CA ALA A 132 -20.76 -32.61 30.59
C ALA A 132 -19.41 -32.03 31.09
N PRO A 133 -18.62 -32.69 31.91
CA PRO A 133 -17.28 -32.26 32.29
C PRO A 133 -16.34 -32.54 31.13
N THR A 134 -16.09 -31.53 30.31
CA THR A 134 -15.04 -31.61 29.31
C THR A 134 -13.75 -31.20 30.00
N THR A 135 -12.91 -32.15 30.34
CA THR A 135 -11.50 -31.96 30.70
C THR A 135 -10.75 -31.45 29.50
N ALA A 136 -10.85 -30.15 29.23
CA ALA A 136 -9.93 -29.48 28.32
C ALA A 136 -8.59 -29.31 29.06
N PRO A 137 -7.45 -29.70 28.45
CA PRO A 137 -6.15 -29.47 29.05
C PRO A 137 -5.92 -27.96 29.26
N PRO A 138 -5.22 -27.54 30.34
CA PRO A 138 -5.06 -26.14 30.67
C PRO A 138 -4.28 -25.41 29.58
N ALA A 139 -4.93 -24.47 28.93
CA ALA A 139 -4.35 -23.56 27.90
C ALA A 139 -3.40 -22.50 28.51
N VAL A 140 -2.73 -22.81 29.62
CA VAL A 140 -2.02 -21.86 30.47
C VAL A 140 -0.68 -21.33 29.94
N PRO A 141 0.15 -22.05 29.12
CA PRO A 141 1.45 -21.51 28.74
C PRO A 141 1.38 -20.42 27.67
N LEU A 142 0.43 -20.49 26.71
CA LEU A 142 0.35 -19.53 25.62
C LEU A 142 -0.18 -18.17 26.10
N THR A 143 -1.11 -18.14 27.06
CA THR A 143 -1.73 -16.90 27.54
C THR A 143 -0.74 -15.97 28.24
N ILE A 144 0.13 -16.48 29.10
CA ILE A 144 1.17 -15.70 29.82
C ILE A 144 2.23 -15.23 28.82
N GLY A 145 2.68 -16.12 27.92
CA GLY A 145 3.62 -15.79 26.86
C GLY A 145 3.07 -14.73 25.90
N ALA A 146 1.80 -14.86 25.51
CA ALA A 146 1.11 -13.92 24.62
C ALA A 146 0.96 -12.54 25.25
N ALA A 147 0.59 -12.44 26.54
CA ALA A 147 0.48 -11.16 27.25
C ALA A 147 1.83 -10.41 27.28
N ARG A 148 2.92 -11.11 27.59
CA ARG A 148 4.27 -10.54 27.57
C ARG A 148 4.75 -10.19 26.16
N ALA A 149 4.41 -11.00 25.16
CA ALA A 149 4.69 -10.72 23.75
C ALA A 149 3.95 -9.47 23.29
N ALA A 150 2.66 -9.33 23.65
CA ALA A 150 1.85 -8.14 23.36
C ALA A 150 2.48 -6.88 23.96
N ALA A 151 2.87 -6.91 25.24
CA ALA A 151 3.52 -5.77 25.92
C ALA A 151 4.87 -5.40 25.26
N LEU A 152 5.66 -6.39 24.83
CA LEU A 152 6.92 -6.16 24.12
C LEU A 152 6.70 -5.52 22.75
N LEU A 153 5.74 -6.02 21.98
CA LEU A 153 5.39 -5.49 20.66
C LEU A 153 4.81 -4.08 20.77
N ASP A 154 3.91 -3.86 21.73
CA ASP A 154 3.34 -2.54 22.00
C ASP A 154 4.44 -1.53 22.29
N ARG A 155 5.31 -1.80 23.25
CA ARG A 155 6.44 -0.92 23.57
C ARG A 155 7.32 -0.59 22.36
N ARG A 156 7.67 -1.62 21.56
CA ARG A 156 8.57 -1.42 20.40
C ARG A 156 7.91 -0.63 19.28
N LEU A 157 6.68 -0.98 18.92
CA LEU A 157 5.99 -0.38 17.79
C LEU A 157 5.44 1.01 18.13
N THR A 158 5.04 1.23 19.39
CA THR A 158 4.68 2.58 19.87
C THR A 158 5.90 3.52 19.86
N LEU A 159 7.08 3.03 20.29
CA LEU A 159 8.31 3.82 20.18
C LEU A 159 8.70 4.09 18.72
N ALA A 160 8.59 3.08 17.85
CA ALA A 160 8.84 3.25 16.41
C ALA A 160 7.85 4.23 15.78
N ARG A 161 6.57 4.17 16.17
CA ARG A 161 5.53 5.12 15.75
C ARG A 161 5.86 6.55 16.18
N ALA A 162 6.25 6.75 17.44
CA ALA A 162 6.63 8.06 17.93
C ALA A 162 7.82 8.68 17.16
N ARG A 163 8.85 7.86 16.89
CA ARG A 163 10.00 8.28 16.08
C ARG A 163 9.59 8.59 14.63
N ALA A 164 8.71 7.80 14.05
CA ALA A 164 8.19 8.03 12.70
C ALA A 164 7.37 9.33 12.64
N HIS A 165 6.59 9.62 13.67
CA HIS A 165 5.85 10.88 13.79
C HIS A 165 6.79 12.09 13.83
N SER A 166 7.79 12.07 14.74
CA SER A 166 8.79 13.15 14.83
C SER A 166 9.55 13.33 13.52
N GLY A 167 9.99 12.22 12.89
CA GLY A 167 10.67 12.28 11.59
C GLY A 167 9.78 12.80 10.46
N ALA A 168 8.47 12.55 10.50
CA ALA A 168 7.53 13.12 9.53
C ALA A 168 7.38 14.64 9.70
N LEU A 169 7.29 15.13 10.94
CA LEU A 169 7.24 16.58 11.23
C LEU A 169 8.54 17.28 10.81
N GLU A 170 9.68 16.69 11.13
CA GLU A 170 10.99 17.20 10.71
C GLU A 170 11.12 17.24 9.19
N ALA A 171 10.73 16.17 8.50
CA ALA A 171 10.75 16.13 7.06
C ALA A 171 9.88 17.21 6.42
N LEU A 172 8.66 17.44 6.92
CA LEU A 172 7.73 18.43 6.40
C LEU A 172 8.14 19.89 6.69
N SER A 173 8.98 20.12 7.69
CA SER A 173 9.56 21.44 7.99
C SER A 173 10.89 21.70 7.28
N SER A 174 11.45 20.70 6.60
CA SER A 174 12.77 20.79 5.97
C SER A 174 12.77 21.64 4.69
N ALA A 175 13.92 22.30 4.40
CA ALA A 175 14.13 23.00 3.14
C ALA A 175 13.94 22.09 1.94
N ARG A 176 14.31 20.80 2.07
CA ARG A 176 14.10 19.76 1.04
C ARG A 176 12.63 19.62 0.67
N PHE A 177 11.75 19.56 1.69
CA PHE A 177 10.32 19.47 1.45
C PHE A 177 9.73 20.74 0.85
N HIS A 178 10.20 21.92 1.26
CA HIS A 178 9.77 23.18 0.65
C HIS A 178 10.15 23.25 -0.82
N ALA A 179 11.38 22.87 -1.18
CA ALA A 179 11.79 22.77 -2.58
C ALA A 179 10.94 21.79 -3.40
N LEU A 180 10.52 20.66 -2.81
CA LEU A 180 9.56 19.76 -3.46
C LEU A 180 8.20 20.43 -3.63
N ALA A 181 7.68 21.13 -2.61
CA ALA A 181 6.39 21.80 -2.70
C ALA A 181 6.38 22.87 -3.79
N ASP A 182 7.48 23.62 -3.94
CA ASP A 182 7.66 24.59 -5.02
C ASP A 182 7.67 23.93 -6.40
N ARG A 183 8.38 22.80 -6.56
CA ARG A 183 8.34 22.00 -7.81
C ARG A 183 6.92 21.51 -8.14
N ILE A 184 6.15 21.09 -7.13
CA ILE A 184 4.76 20.68 -7.34
C ILE A 184 3.86 21.89 -7.64
N ALA A 185 4.16 23.07 -7.12
CA ALA A 185 3.44 24.30 -7.49
C ALA A 185 3.71 24.68 -8.95
N VAL A 186 4.95 24.56 -9.42
CA VAL A 186 5.29 24.71 -10.85
C VAL A 186 4.50 23.69 -11.67
N LEU A 187 4.51 22.40 -11.31
CA LEU A 187 3.77 21.35 -12.01
C LEU A 187 2.25 21.61 -12.07
N ALA A 188 1.69 22.30 -11.08
CA ALA A 188 0.27 22.67 -11.08
C ALA A 188 -0.06 23.77 -12.10
N GLY A 189 0.88 24.66 -12.39
CA GLY A 189 0.72 25.74 -13.35
C GLY A 189 1.22 25.41 -14.74
N ASP A 190 2.41 24.79 -14.83
CA ASP A 190 3.07 24.47 -16.09
C ASP A 190 3.75 23.10 -15.99
N VAL A 191 3.33 22.18 -16.85
CA VAL A 191 3.86 20.82 -16.88
C VAL A 191 5.03 20.76 -17.85
N PRO A 192 6.23 20.35 -17.43
CA PRO A 192 7.42 20.32 -18.28
C PRO A 192 7.34 19.17 -19.29
N LEU A 193 6.56 19.36 -20.35
CA LEU A 193 6.46 18.43 -21.47
C LEU A 193 7.73 18.50 -22.32
N ALA A 194 8.15 17.35 -22.83
CA ALA A 194 9.20 17.28 -23.83
C ALA A 194 8.73 17.97 -25.14
N PRO A 195 9.66 18.50 -25.97
CA PRO A 195 9.31 19.14 -27.27
C PRO A 195 8.45 18.19 -28.11
N GLY A 196 7.31 18.70 -28.62
CA GLY A 196 6.40 17.96 -29.47
C GLY A 196 5.49 16.94 -28.72
N ALA A 197 5.64 16.78 -27.41
CA ALA A 197 4.88 15.80 -26.63
C ALA A 197 3.40 16.15 -26.47
N ALA A 198 2.98 17.41 -26.66
CA ALA A 198 1.59 17.83 -26.45
C ALA A 198 0.58 17.08 -27.33
N GLY A 199 0.94 16.73 -28.56
CA GLY A 199 0.13 15.94 -29.49
C GLY A 199 0.40 14.44 -29.46
N ALA A 200 1.29 13.95 -28.59
CA ALA A 200 1.68 12.54 -28.56
C ALA A 200 0.56 11.66 -27.99
N ASP A 201 0.36 10.48 -28.61
CA ASP A 201 -0.58 9.47 -28.12
C ASP A 201 -0.09 8.85 -26.79
N LEU A 202 -0.98 8.73 -25.81
CA LEU A 202 -0.72 8.11 -24.50
C LEU A 202 -0.92 6.59 -24.49
N GLY A 203 -1.58 6.02 -25.51
CA GLY A 203 -1.89 4.61 -25.61
C GLY A 203 -0.69 3.68 -25.42
N PRO A 204 0.43 3.90 -26.14
CA PRO A 204 1.65 3.09 -25.99
C PRO A 204 2.21 3.06 -24.57
N TYR A 205 2.16 4.18 -23.85
CA TYR A 205 2.65 4.26 -22.46
C TYR A 205 1.77 3.50 -21.48
N ALA A 206 0.43 3.57 -21.67
CA ALA A 206 -0.54 2.83 -20.87
C ALA A 206 -0.41 1.31 -21.14
N ALA A 207 -0.28 0.90 -22.41
CA ALA A 207 -0.04 -0.47 -22.82
C ALA A 207 1.27 -1.02 -22.24
N ALA A 208 2.36 -0.26 -22.32
CA ALA A 208 3.63 -0.66 -21.72
C ALA A 208 3.55 -0.83 -20.18
N ALA A 209 2.68 -0.10 -19.49
CA ALA A 209 2.44 -0.30 -18.06
C ALA A 209 1.66 -1.59 -17.80
N GLU A 210 0.73 -1.97 -18.65
CA GLU A 210 -0.01 -3.23 -18.61
C GLU A 210 0.89 -4.42 -18.93
N ASP A 211 1.72 -4.33 -19.95
CA ASP A 211 2.67 -5.38 -20.35
C ASP A 211 3.68 -5.68 -19.23
N ARG A 212 4.21 -4.64 -18.59
CA ARG A 212 5.10 -4.80 -17.43
C ARG A 212 4.41 -5.51 -16.27
N LEU A 213 3.15 -5.17 -16.00
CA LEU A 213 2.36 -5.84 -14.98
C LEU A 213 2.12 -7.30 -15.35
N SER A 214 1.68 -7.57 -16.57
CA SER A 214 1.36 -8.92 -17.07
C SER A 214 2.60 -9.81 -17.04
N SER A 215 3.74 -9.31 -17.51
CA SER A 215 5.02 -10.03 -17.48
C SER A 215 5.46 -10.34 -16.05
N ALA A 216 5.35 -9.37 -15.12
CA ALA A 216 5.70 -9.60 -13.73
C ALA A 216 4.76 -10.61 -13.05
N VAL A 217 3.47 -10.62 -13.38
CA VAL A 217 2.52 -11.61 -12.86
C VAL A 217 2.80 -12.99 -13.43
N ALA A 218 3.14 -13.09 -14.72
CA ALA A 218 3.51 -14.36 -15.34
C ALA A 218 4.76 -15.00 -14.70
N ALA A 219 5.67 -14.17 -14.18
CA ALA A 219 6.86 -14.63 -13.45
C ALA A 219 6.58 -15.07 -12.00
N LEU A 220 5.37 -14.84 -11.45
CA LEU A 220 5.03 -15.28 -10.10
C LEU A 220 4.81 -16.81 -10.06
N PRO A 221 5.16 -17.48 -8.95
CA PRO A 221 4.90 -18.91 -8.75
C PRO A 221 3.40 -19.16 -8.44
N LEU A 222 2.52 -18.85 -9.40
CA LEU A 222 1.07 -18.92 -9.21
C LEU A 222 0.56 -20.35 -8.97
N VAL A 223 1.22 -21.37 -9.52
CA VAL A 223 0.88 -22.78 -9.25
C VAL A 223 1.10 -23.10 -7.78
N THR A 224 2.25 -22.74 -7.22
CA THR A 224 2.55 -22.91 -5.80
C THR A 224 1.61 -22.09 -4.92
N ALA A 225 1.30 -20.86 -5.32
CA ALA A 225 0.35 -19.99 -4.61
C ALA A 225 -1.08 -20.56 -4.58
N GLY A 226 -1.44 -21.43 -5.54
CA GLY A 226 -2.69 -22.17 -5.54
C GLY A 226 -2.80 -23.23 -4.44
N HIS A 227 -1.69 -23.55 -3.76
CA HIS A 227 -1.60 -24.55 -2.70
C HIS A 227 -0.98 -23.95 -1.43
N PRO A 228 -1.72 -23.15 -0.65
CA PRO A 228 -1.17 -22.36 0.48
C PRO A 228 -0.63 -23.20 1.64
N TYR A 229 -0.93 -24.49 1.69
CA TYR A 229 -0.45 -25.43 2.72
C TYR A 229 0.61 -26.41 2.18
N ASN A 230 1.39 -26.00 1.20
CA ASN A 230 2.48 -26.80 0.66
C ASN A 230 3.70 -26.84 1.60
N ALA A 231 4.61 -27.81 1.36
CA ALA A 231 5.80 -28.00 2.20
C ALA A 231 6.71 -26.78 2.26
N GLN A 232 6.82 -26.01 1.18
CA GLN A 232 7.61 -24.78 1.13
C GLN A 232 7.02 -23.71 2.06
N ALA A 233 5.70 -23.52 2.03
CA ALA A 233 5.01 -22.59 2.92
C ALA A 233 5.19 -22.97 4.39
N LEU A 234 5.19 -24.27 4.72
CA LEU A 234 5.46 -24.78 6.05
C LEU A 234 6.92 -24.48 6.48
N ALA A 235 7.89 -24.80 5.64
CA ALA A 235 9.30 -24.53 5.91
C ALA A 235 9.56 -23.04 6.12
N ASP A 236 8.95 -22.18 5.31
CA ASP A 236 9.03 -20.73 5.43
C ASP A 236 8.38 -20.21 6.72
N GLY A 237 7.26 -20.79 7.13
CA GLY A 237 6.57 -20.46 8.39
C GLY A 237 7.40 -20.80 9.63
N LEU A 238 8.19 -21.88 9.56
CA LEU A 238 9.02 -22.35 10.69
C LEU A 238 10.42 -21.70 10.74
N SER A 239 10.88 -21.07 9.67
CA SER A 239 12.21 -20.44 9.64
C SER A 239 12.27 -19.25 10.60
N PRO A 240 13.24 -19.19 11.52
CA PRO A 240 13.40 -18.12 12.49
C PRO A 240 14.07 -16.86 11.92
N ASP A 241 14.39 -16.83 10.63
CA ASP A 241 15.12 -15.72 10.03
C ASP A 241 14.20 -14.48 9.91
N PRO A 242 14.54 -13.33 10.52
CA PRO A 242 13.80 -12.09 10.43
C PRO A 242 14.14 -11.29 9.16
N ALA A 243 15.09 -11.73 8.33
CA ALA A 243 15.43 -11.04 7.10
C ALA A 243 14.24 -11.07 6.12
N PRO A 244 14.07 -10.02 5.29
CA PRO A 244 13.09 -10.06 4.21
C PRO A 244 13.36 -11.26 3.31
N ARG A 245 12.33 -12.04 3.04
CA ARG A 245 12.47 -13.25 2.24
C ARG A 245 12.56 -12.89 0.76
N PRO A 246 13.55 -13.47 0.03
CA PRO A 246 13.71 -13.21 -1.40
C PRO A 246 12.45 -13.48 -2.20
N GLN A 247 11.67 -14.52 -1.84
CA GLN A 247 10.43 -14.88 -2.50
C GLN A 247 9.27 -13.88 -2.29
N ASP A 248 9.35 -12.96 -1.33
CA ASP A 248 8.37 -11.89 -1.14
C ASP A 248 8.59 -10.73 -2.14
N GLY A 249 9.82 -10.57 -2.65
CA GLY A 249 10.21 -9.49 -3.57
C GLY A 249 9.36 -9.39 -4.83
N PRO A 250 9.19 -10.48 -5.61
CA PRO A 250 8.36 -10.48 -6.83
C PRO A 250 6.91 -10.04 -6.56
N TRP A 251 6.32 -10.44 -5.44
CA TRP A 251 4.96 -10.02 -5.05
C TRP A 251 4.89 -8.52 -4.71
N HIS A 252 5.92 -7.99 -4.08
CA HIS A 252 6.04 -6.54 -3.84
C HIS A 252 6.17 -5.77 -5.15
N GLN A 253 6.92 -6.30 -6.12
CA GLN A 253 7.05 -5.72 -7.46
C GLN A 253 5.71 -5.68 -8.19
N VAL A 254 4.98 -6.81 -8.22
CA VAL A 254 3.64 -6.87 -8.82
C VAL A 254 2.68 -5.89 -8.15
N ARG A 255 2.73 -5.73 -6.82
CA ARG A 255 1.92 -4.74 -6.11
C ARG A 255 2.21 -3.30 -6.56
N LEU A 256 3.48 -2.98 -6.81
CA LEU A 256 3.89 -1.68 -7.31
C LEU A 256 3.37 -1.46 -8.74
N LEU A 257 3.61 -2.43 -9.64
CA LEU A 257 3.21 -2.37 -11.04
C LEU A 257 1.68 -2.31 -11.21
N LEU A 258 0.94 -3.07 -10.42
CA LEU A 258 -0.53 -3.02 -10.40
C LEU A 258 -1.03 -1.61 -10.05
N ARG A 259 -0.40 -0.94 -9.10
CA ARG A 259 -0.75 0.43 -8.74
C ARG A 259 -0.39 1.42 -9.86
N LEU A 260 0.77 1.26 -10.49
CA LEU A 260 1.19 2.09 -11.62
C LEU A 260 0.24 1.92 -12.80
N HIS A 261 -0.11 0.69 -13.16
CA HIS A 261 -1.08 0.40 -14.22
C HIS A 261 -2.45 1.04 -13.93
N ARG A 262 -2.96 0.94 -12.69
CA ARG A 262 -4.22 1.59 -12.32
C ARG A 262 -4.17 3.12 -12.49
N TYR A 263 -3.08 3.75 -12.08
CA TYR A 263 -2.92 5.20 -12.24
C TYR A 263 -2.69 5.61 -13.70
N ALA A 264 -2.01 4.78 -14.49
CA ALA A 264 -1.86 5.03 -15.92
C ALA A 264 -3.22 5.10 -16.65
N ARG A 265 -4.18 4.23 -16.24
CA ARG A 265 -5.54 4.21 -16.80
C ARG A 265 -6.40 5.43 -16.40
N GLU A 266 -6.02 6.18 -15.37
CA GLU A 266 -6.75 7.39 -14.98
C GLU A 266 -6.51 8.55 -15.97
N VAL A 267 -5.40 8.55 -16.72
CA VAL A 267 -4.99 9.67 -17.59
C VAL A 267 -5.82 9.75 -18.89
N PRO A 268 -5.97 8.67 -19.68
CA PRO A 268 -6.68 8.72 -20.95
C PRO A 268 -8.18 9.05 -20.82
N CYS A 269 -8.77 8.82 -19.66
CA CYS A 269 -10.21 8.94 -19.47
C CYS A 269 -10.67 10.31 -18.95
N GLY A 270 -9.74 11.25 -18.72
CA GLY A 270 -10.08 12.61 -18.30
C GLY A 270 -10.93 12.65 -17.03
N ALA A 271 -11.97 13.50 -17.04
CA ALA A 271 -12.89 13.65 -15.90
C ALA A 271 -13.82 12.43 -15.69
N ALA A 272 -14.07 11.63 -16.72
CA ALA A 272 -14.79 10.38 -16.63
C ALA A 272 -13.81 9.26 -16.24
N ALA A 273 -13.57 9.09 -14.93
CA ALA A 273 -12.76 7.95 -14.47
C ALA A 273 -13.39 6.63 -14.98
N PRO A 274 -12.60 5.75 -15.63
CA PRO A 274 -13.13 4.46 -16.07
C PRO A 274 -13.63 3.71 -14.84
N ALA A 275 -14.72 2.97 -15.00
CA ALA A 275 -15.22 2.08 -13.94
C ALA A 275 -14.05 1.22 -13.45
N GLU A 276 -13.75 1.30 -12.16
CA GLU A 276 -12.62 0.59 -11.58
C GLU A 276 -12.83 -0.92 -11.71
N ASP A 277 -11.96 -1.59 -12.44
CA ASP A 277 -12.02 -3.05 -12.60
C ASP A 277 -11.99 -3.73 -11.22
N PRO A 278 -13.07 -4.44 -10.82
CA PRO A 278 -13.15 -5.09 -9.51
C PRO A 278 -12.03 -6.10 -9.28
N ARG A 279 -11.49 -6.72 -10.35
CA ARG A 279 -10.37 -7.67 -10.29
C ARG A 279 -9.08 -6.97 -9.85
N LEU A 280 -8.76 -5.84 -10.48
CA LEU A 280 -7.56 -5.07 -10.13
C LEU A 280 -7.65 -4.55 -8.69
N ARG A 281 -8.86 -4.20 -8.23
CA ARG A 281 -9.10 -3.80 -6.85
C ARG A 281 -8.87 -4.97 -5.89
N ALA A 282 -9.49 -6.12 -6.15
CA ALA A 282 -9.36 -7.30 -5.31
C ALA A 282 -7.92 -7.85 -5.29
N ALA A 283 -7.24 -7.88 -6.44
CA ALA A 283 -5.82 -8.22 -6.55
C ALA A 283 -4.96 -7.25 -5.71
N GLY A 284 -5.23 -5.95 -5.80
CA GLY A 284 -4.55 -4.94 -4.99
C GLY A 284 -4.75 -5.13 -3.49
N HIS A 285 -5.95 -5.51 -3.05
CA HIS A 285 -6.22 -5.85 -1.64
C HIS A 285 -5.44 -7.09 -1.20
N ALA A 286 -5.39 -8.14 -2.01
CA ALA A 286 -4.61 -9.34 -1.71
C ALA A 286 -3.12 -9.02 -1.56
N LEU A 287 -2.53 -8.25 -2.50
CA LEU A 287 -1.13 -7.84 -2.45
C LEU A 287 -0.80 -6.90 -1.28
N ASN A 288 -1.73 -6.07 -0.85
CA ASN A 288 -1.56 -5.27 0.36
C ASN A 288 -1.56 -6.15 1.61
N ARG A 289 -2.49 -7.13 1.71
CA ARG A 289 -2.49 -8.11 2.81
C ARG A 289 -1.20 -8.91 2.86
N HIS A 290 -0.69 -9.35 1.69
CA HIS A 290 0.61 -10.02 1.58
C HIS A 290 1.73 -9.19 2.21
N ARG A 291 1.87 -7.93 1.79
CA ARG A 291 2.89 -7.02 2.33
C ARG A 291 2.74 -6.83 3.84
N ASP A 292 1.53 -6.53 4.30
CA ASP A 292 1.26 -6.22 5.70
C ASP A 292 1.53 -7.43 6.59
N ALA A 293 1.22 -8.65 6.12
CA ALA A 293 1.55 -9.91 6.80
C ALA A 293 3.05 -10.19 6.81
N ALA A 294 3.75 -10.00 5.69
CA ALA A 294 5.20 -10.20 5.60
C ALA A 294 5.95 -9.26 6.55
N GLU A 295 5.59 -7.97 6.57
CA GLU A 295 6.16 -6.99 7.50
C GLU A 295 5.84 -7.31 8.98
N ALA A 296 4.66 -7.84 9.26
CA ALA A 296 4.26 -8.27 10.60
C ALA A 296 5.06 -9.51 11.06
N ALA A 297 5.27 -10.49 10.17
CA ALA A 297 6.11 -11.66 10.44
C ALA A 297 7.55 -11.25 10.81
N VAL A 298 8.15 -10.33 10.04
CA VAL A 298 9.47 -9.78 10.33
C VAL A 298 9.50 -9.12 11.72
N ALA A 299 8.50 -8.32 12.07
CA ALA A 299 8.44 -7.64 13.36
C ALA A 299 8.32 -8.64 14.53
N ALA A 300 7.54 -9.71 14.37
CA ALA A 300 7.43 -10.79 15.36
C ALA A 300 8.77 -11.52 15.54
N ALA A 301 9.45 -11.89 14.45
CA ALA A 301 10.75 -12.54 14.49
C ALA A 301 11.84 -11.64 15.11
N GLN A 302 11.85 -10.35 14.80
CA GLN A 302 12.76 -9.38 15.43
C GLN A 302 12.47 -9.22 16.94
N ALA A 303 11.21 -9.23 17.35
CA ALA A 303 10.85 -9.18 18.76
C ALA A 303 11.31 -10.44 19.51
N ALA A 304 11.24 -11.61 18.89
CA ALA A 304 11.69 -12.87 19.46
C ALA A 304 13.21 -12.91 19.72
N ARG A 305 13.99 -12.06 19.03
CA ARG A 305 15.45 -11.92 19.24
C ARG A 305 15.83 -10.94 20.36
N THR A 306 14.88 -10.50 21.18
CA THR A 306 15.18 -9.64 22.33
C THR A 306 16.11 -10.40 23.30
N ALA A 307 17.20 -9.77 23.70
CA ALA A 307 18.12 -10.39 24.68
C ALA A 307 17.37 -10.71 25.99
N ARG A 308 17.66 -11.89 26.56
CA ARG A 308 17.07 -12.39 27.83
C ARG A 308 15.53 -12.48 27.80
N ILE A 309 14.94 -12.71 26.64
CA ILE A 309 13.49 -12.94 26.53
C ILE A 309 13.11 -14.24 27.27
N ALA A 310 11.98 -14.24 27.98
CA ALA A 310 11.47 -15.43 28.63
C ALA A 310 11.04 -16.49 27.58
N PRO A 311 11.30 -17.80 27.80
CA PRO A 311 10.97 -18.84 26.83
C PRO A 311 9.53 -18.86 26.37
N ALA A 312 8.57 -18.67 27.28
CA ALA A 312 7.14 -18.61 26.94
C ALA A 312 6.81 -17.42 26.01
N THR A 313 7.50 -16.27 26.17
CA THR A 313 7.33 -15.10 25.32
C THR A 313 7.95 -15.35 23.94
N ALA A 314 9.14 -15.96 23.90
CA ALA A 314 9.79 -16.33 22.63
C ALA A 314 8.92 -17.32 21.83
N TYR A 315 8.35 -18.32 22.53
CA TYR A 315 7.43 -19.28 21.92
C TYR A 315 6.19 -18.58 21.33
N ALA A 316 5.53 -17.71 22.11
CA ALA A 316 4.37 -16.97 21.63
C ALA A 316 4.69 -16.11 20.39
N LEU A 317 5.85 -15.47 20.35
CA LEU A 317 6.31 -14.71 19.19
C LEU A 317 6.65 -15.60 17.99
N GLY A 318 7.17 -16.80 18.21
CA GLY A 318 7.40 -17.80 17.17
C GLY A 318 6.08 -18.28 16.53
N VAL A 319 5.08 -18.58 17.34
CA VAL A 319 3.73 -18.94 16.88
C VAL A 319 3.10 -17.78 16.09
N LEU A 320 3.24 -16.55 16.59
CA LEU A 320 2.76 -15.34 15.90
C LEU A 320 3.48 -15.14 14.58
N HIS A 321 4.80 -15.36 14.51
CA HIS A 321 5.55 -15.30 13.25
C HIS A 321 5.01 -16.31 12.25
N ALA A 322 4.82 -17.57 12.65
CA ALA A 322 4.27 -18.61 11.77
C ALA A 322 2.85 -18.27 11.29
N ASP A 323 1.97 -17.79 12.18
CA ASP A 323 0.62 -17.31 11.83
C ASP A 323 0.68 -16.23 10.74
N GLN A 324 1.56 -15.24 10.88
CA GLN A 324 1.70 -14.18 9.88
C GLN A 324 2.31 -14.69 8.56
N ARG A 325 3.16 -15.72 8.59
CA ARG A 325 3.64 -16.38 7.35
C ARG A 325 2.51 -17.16 6.66
N HIS A 326 1.62 -17.80 7.40
CA HIS A 326 0.41 -18.40 6.81
C HIS A 326 -0.51 -17.35 6.19
N GLU A 327 -0.64 -16.17 6.81
CA GLU A 327 -1.40 -15.04 6.22
C GLU A 327 -0.76 -14.53 4.91
N VAL A 328 0.57 -14.60 4.77
CA VAL A 328 1.26 -14.32 3.50
C VAL A 328 0.81 -15.30 2.43
N GLU A 329 0.81 -16.60 2.72
CA GLU A 329 0.39 -17.63 1.77
C GLU A 329 -1.11 -17.52 1.42
N ALA A 330 -1.95 -17.25 2.42
CA ALA A 330 -3.38 -17.00 2.19
C ALA A 330 -3.61 -15.78 1.27
N ALA A 331 -2.78 -14.74 1.39
CA ALA A 331 -2.86 -13.57 0.53
C ALA A 331 -2.39 -13.87 -0.90
N ARG A 332 -1.34 -14.69 -1.07
CA ARG A 332 -0.87 -15.18 -2.38
C ARG A 332 -1.95 -16.00 -3.07
N PHE A 333 -2.57 -16.93 -2.34
CA PHE A 333 -3.71 -17.72 -2.82
C PHE A 333 -4.88 -16.83 -3.27
N ALA A 334 -5.27 -15.86 -2.44
CA ALA A 334 -6.36 -14.93 -2.78
C ALA A 334 -6.05 -14.10 -4.02
N PHE A 335 -4.79 -13.70 -4.22
CA PHE A 335 -4.36 -13.02 -5.45
C PHE A 335 -4.49 -13.96 -6.66
N GLN A 336 -3.94 -15.17 -6.56
CA GLN A 336 -4.00 -16.18 -7.63
C GLN A 336 -5.45 -16.46 -8.05
N GLN A 337 -6.35 -16.71 -7.09
CA GLN A 337 -7.77 -16.91 -7.36
C GLN A 337 -8.42 -15.73 -8.06
N THR A 338 -8.10 -14.51 -7.62
CA THR A 338 -8.65 -13.29 -8.22
C THR A 338 -8.14 -13.07 -9.64
N TRP A 339 -6.84 -13.33 -9.85
CA TRP A 339 -6.19 -13.09 -11.14
C TRP A 339 -6.59 -14.10 -12.20
N GLN A 340 -6.76 -15.36 -11.82
CA GLN A 340 -7.16 -16.44 -12.75
C GLN A 340 -8.66 -16.46 -13.08
N ARG A 341 -9.51 -15.81 -12.29
CA ARG A 341 -10.93 -15.65 -12.65
C ARG A 341 -11.01 -14.76 -13.89
N ARG A 342 -11.06 -15.39 -15.06
CA ARG A 342 -11.47 -14.73 -16.29
C ARG A 342 -12.86 -14.16 -16.05
N THR A 343 -13.08 -12.89 -16.36
CA THR A 343 -14.44 -12.35 -16.49
C THR A 343 -15.15 -13.20 -17.53
N VAL A 344 -16.09 -14.04 -17.09
CA VAL A 344 -17.08 -14.60 -18.00
C VAL A 344 -17.84 -13.38 -18.52
N PRO A 345 -17.84 -13.11 -19.84
CA PRO A 345 -18.64 -12.00 -20.35
C PRO A 345 -20.08 -12.27 -19.94
N ALA A 346 -20.73 -11.29 -19.32
CA ALA A 346 -22.18 -11.33 -19.09
C ALA A 346 -22.84 -11.50 -20.46
N ARG A 347 -23.58 -12.61 -20.64
CA ARG A 347 -24.42 -12.85 -21.81
C ARG A 347 -25.59 -11.88 -21.83
#